data_846e4d5252f4b4d6510dd045a23e30e1
#
_entry.id   846e4d5252f4b4d6510dd045a23e30e1
#
_cell.length_a   1.000
_cell.length_b   1.000
_cell.length_c   1.000
_cell.angle_alpha   90.00
_cell.angle_beta   90.00
_cell.angle_gamma   90.00
#
_symmetry.space_group_name_H-M   'P 1'
#
loop_
_entity.id
_entity.type
_entity.pdbx_description
1 polymer ?
#
loop_
_entity_poly.entity_id
_entity_poly.type
_entity_poly.pdbx_seq_one_letter_code
_entity_poly.pdbx_strand_id
1 'polypeptide(L)'
;MDKILNLLKEHYDLELTNILPQRGGWAALAFKVYCGKQAYFLKVYEKSRASTPKWTALIDQYVPITIWLMQYSGLKGKLPVPVPTQTGAYKCEDDEGIYLLYEYIEGETIGEKALTAGQIGELSNMIAELHLYGEEIPVETKAIKEDFTVPFLPQLRVALDREVCTLPLDVRELISPHLNQINGLMDTVEKLSAELKHRNLRMALCHTDLHPWNLMQTDRELMLIDWEGLKLAPVEADLMSFVDEPYYDDFVPIYRQVHPDFAINPDVLQFYRYRRKLEDIWEFMEQLLFDRQEAQERAATLNHLSRELSEIRG
;
A
#
# COMPACT_ATOMS: atom_id res chain seq x y z
N MET A 1 -3.02 -1.56 -26.68
CA MET A 1 -4.49 -1.71 -26.53
C MET A 1 -4.93 -3.10 -26.93
N ASP A 2 -4.60 -3.58 -28.10
CA ASP A 2 -4.97 -4.93 -28.60
C ASP A 2 -4.52 -6.07 -27.69
N LYS A 3 -3.37 -5.90 -27.02
CA LYS A 3 -2.82 -6.89 -26.10
C LYS A 3 -3.68 -7.08 -24.86
N ILE A 4 -4.15 -6.00 -24.22
CA ILE A 4 -5.06 -6.05 -23.05
C ILE A 4 -6.40 -6.68 -23.48
N LEU A 5 -6.91 -6.34 -24.68
CA LEU A 5 -8.13 -6.94 -25.21
C LEU A 5 -8.01 -8.47 -25.31
N ASN A 6 -6.93 -8.95 -25.91
CA ASN A 6 -6.66 -10.38 -26.07
C ASN A 6 -6.49 -11.08 -24.72
N LEU A 7 -5.73 -10.48 -23.81
CA LEU A 7 -5.49 -11.03 -22.46
C LEU A 7 -6.80 -11.18 -21.67
N LEU A 8 -7.65 -10.15 -21.66
CA LEU A 8 -8.92 -10.22 -20.91
C LEU A 8 -9.92 -11.19 -21.56
N LYS A 9 -9.88 -11.35 -22.88
CA LYS A 9 -10.68 -12.39 -23.56
C LYS A 9 -10.17 -13.78 -23.21
N GLU A 10 -8.86 -14.00 -23.24
CA GLU A 10 -8.25 -15.31 -22.95
C GLU A 10 -8.44 -15.74 -21.50
N HIS A 11 -8.22 -14.83 -20.54
CA HIS A 11 -8.21 -15.21 -19.12
C HIS A 11 -9.56 -15.03 -18.42
N TYR A 12 -10.43 -14.13 -18.89
CA TYR A 12 -11.70 -13.80 -18.22
C TYR A 12 -12.94 -14.01 -19.10
N ASP A 13 -12.77 -14.41 -20.38
CA ASP A 13 -13.85 -14.51 -21.37
C ASP A 13 -14.62 -13.18 -21.56
N LEU A 14 -13.93 -12.06 -21.45
CA LEU A 14 -14.50 -10.73 -21.59
C LEU A 14 -14.21 -10.14 -22.95
N GLU A 15 -15.27 -9.77 -23.67
CA GLU A 15 -15.16 -8.99 -24.91
C GLU A 15 -15.27 -7.50 -24.61
N LEU A 16 -14.13 -6.82 -24.58
CA LEU A 16 -14.07 -5.41 -24.27
C LEU A 16 -14.62 -4.57 -25.41
N THR A 17 -15.43 -3.57 -25.03
CA THR A 17 -15.97 -2.55 -25.95
C THR A 17 -15.22 -1.24 -25.85
N ASN A 18 -14.58 -0.94 -24.71
CA ASN A 18 -13.80 0.28 -24.49
C ASN A 18 -12.78 0.12 -23.37
N ILE A 19 -11.70 0.89 -23.44
CA ILE A 19 -10.64 1.02 -22.43
C ILE A 19 -10.34 2.50 -22.21
N LEU A 20 -10.41 2.94 -20.94
CA LEU A 20 -10.08 4.30 -20.55
C LEU A 20 -9.00 4.31 -19.46
N PRO A 21 -7.86 4.98 -19.66
CA PRO A 21 -6.89 5.18 -18.60
C PRO A 21 -7.54 5.87 -17.39
N GLN A 22 -7.15 5.43 -16.22
CA GLN A 22 -7.53 6.05 -14.95
C GLN A 22 -6.28 6.62 -14.27
N ARG A 23 -6.47 7.56 -13.37
CA ARG A 23 -5.38 7.92 -12.46
C ARG A 23 -5.07 6.69 -11.61
N GLY A 24 -3.86 6.16 -11.77
CA GLY A 24 -3.33 5.06 -10.97
C GLY A 24 -2.51 5.58 -9.81
N GLY A 25 -2.18 4.66 -8.88
CA GLY A 25 -1.12 4.87 -7.91
C GLY A 25 0.27 4.79 -8.56
N TRP A 26 1.32 4.90 -7.76
CA TRP A 26 2.71 4.86 -8.21
C TRP A 26 3.15 3.49 -8.74
N ALA A 27 2.58 2.43 -8.18
CA ALA A 27 3.04 1.06 -8.42
C ALA A 27 2.46 0.42 -9.68
N ALA A 28 1.30 0.87 -10.18
CA ALA A 28 0.60 0.22 -11.26
C ALA A 28 -0.14 1.22 -12.17
N LEU A 29 -0.29 0.83 -13.44
CA LEU A 29 -1.22 1.50 -14.35
C LEU A 29 -2.65 1.06 -14.03
N ALA A 30 -3.59 1.98 -14.21
CA ALA A 30 -5.00 1.76 -13.94
C ALA A 30 -5.86 2.06 -15.17
N PHE A 31 -6.83 1.18 -15.42
CA PHE A 31 -7.76 1.35 -16.54
C PHE A 31 -9.19 1.02 -16.10
N LYS A 32 -10.15 1.82 -16.55
CA LYS A 32 -11.56 1.43 -16.58
C LYS A 32 -11.82 0.73 -17.89
N VAL A 33 -12.26 -0.53 -17.83
CA VAL A 33 -12.53 -1.35 -19.01
C VAL A 33 -14.01 -1.71 -19.05
N TYR A 34 -14.60 -1.68 -20.25
CA TYR A 34 -16.03 -1.93 -20.45
C TYR A 34 -16.24 -3.22 -21.23
N CYS A 35 -17.16 -4.03 -20.74
CA CYS A 35 -17.70 -5.20 -21.43
C CYS A 35 -19.22 -5.02 -21.56
N GLY A 36 -19.67 -4.54 -22.73
CA GLY A 36 -21.05 -4.11 -22.91
C GLY A 36 -21.45 -2.97 -21.96
N LYS A 37 -22.37 -3.25 -21.03
CA LYS A 37 -22.81 -2.30 -20.00
C LYS A 37 -22.05 -2.40 -18.68
N GLN A 38 -21.28 -3.47 -18.50
CA GLN A 38 -20.51 -3.71 -17.27
C GLN A 38 -19.15 -3.04 -17.35
N ALA A 39 -18.71 -2.43 -16.25
CA ALA A 39 -17.40 -1.83 -16.14
C ALA A 39 -16.56 -2.61 -15.13
N TYR A 40 -15.26 -2.68 -15.40
CA TYR A 40 -14.26 -3.26 -14.53
C TYR A 40 -13.11 -2.29 -14.32
N PHE A 41 -12.37 -2.47 -13.23
CA PHE A 41 -11.12 -1.80 -12.97
C PHE A 41 -9.97 -2.79 -13.20
N LEU A 42 -9.09 -2.46 -14.14
CA LEU A 42 -7.91 -3.25 -14.46
C LEU A 42 -6.67 -2.57 -13.89
N LYS A 43 -5.95 -3.26 -13.00
CA LYS A 43 -4.66 -2.87 -12.43
C LYS A 43 -3.56 -3.63 -13.15
N VAL A 44 -2.53 -2.91 -13.62
CA VAL A 44 -1.44 -3.48 -14.43
C VAL A 44 -0.11 -3.10 -13.81
N TYR A 45 0.63 -4.11 -13.33
CA TYR A 45 2.00 -3.96 -12.84
C TYR A 45 2.97 -4.28 -13.98
N GLU A 46 3.67 -3.25 -14.47
CA GLU A 46 4.65 -3.41 -15.54
C GLU A 46 5.90 -4.12 -15.04
N LYS A 47 6.29 -5.24 -15.67
CA LYS A 47 7.49 -6.01 -15.30
C LYS A 47 8.80 -5.24 -15.52
N SER A 48 8.74 -4.14 -16.26
CA SER A 48 9.86 -3.22 -16.49
C SER A 48 10.19 -2.31 -15.30
N ARG A 49 9.28 -2.18 -14.33
CA ARG A 49 9.50 -1.35 -13.14
C ARG A 49 10.22 -2.14 -12.05
N ALA A 50 11.23 -1.52 -11.44
CA ALA A 50 12.01 -2.15 -10.37
C ALA A 50 11.14 -2.55 -9.15
N SER A 51 10.09 -1.78 -8.84
CA SER A 51 9.19 -2.03 -7.71
C SER A 51 8.16 -3.15 -7.94
N THR A 52 7.93 -3.61 -9.17
CA THR A 52 6.89 -4.60 -9.48
C THR A 52 6.99 -5.89 -8.66
N PRO A 53 8.17 -6.52 -8.47
CA PRO A 53 8.27 -7.72 -7.64
C PRO A 53 7.80 -7.51 -6.20
N LYS A 54 8.05 -6.34 -5.61
CA LYS A 54 7.61 -5.99 -4.25
C LYS A 54 6.08 -6.03 -4.13
N TRP A 55 5.38 -5.43 -5.08
CA TRP A 55 3.92 -5.28 -5.03
C TRP A 55 3.15 -6.53 -5.46
N THR A 56 3.80 -7.44 -6.19
CA THR A 56 3.11 -8.60 -6.79
C THR A 56 3.46 -9.93 -6.14
N ALA A 57 4.53 -9.99 -5.34
CA ALA A 57 5.03 -11.23 -4.73
C ALA A 57 3.98 -11.95 -3.86
N LEU A 58 3.11 -11.21 -3.17
CA LEU A 58 2.18 -11.75 -2.18
C LEU A 58 0.71 -11.76 -2.64
N ILE A 59 0.44 -11.54 -3.95
CA ILE A 59 -0.95 -11.51 -4.46
C ILE A 59 -1.69 -12.81 -4.13
N ASP A 60 -1.08 -13.96 -4.38
CA ASP A 60 -1.70 -15.26 -4.14
C ASP A 60 -1.86 -15.60 -2.65
N GLN A 61 -1.26 -14.81 -1.75
CA GLN A 61 -1.34 -14.95 -0.31
C GLN A 61 -2.36 -13.98 0.31
N TYR A 62 -2.34 -12.69 -0.09
CA TYR A 62 -3.26 -11.72 0.52
C TYR A 62 -4.67 -11.76 -0.07
N VAL A 63 -4.83 -12.09 -1.35
CA VAL A 63 -6.15 -12.09 -2.00
C VAL A 63 -7.12 -13.11 -1.36
N PRO A 64 -6.73 -14.35 -1.02
CA PRO A 64 -7.62 -15.25 -0.28
C PRO A 64 -8.10 -14.67 1.07
N ILE A 65 -7.25 -13.89 1.73
CA ILE A 65 -7.61 -13.24 3.01
C ILE A 65 -8.62 -12.12 2.77
N THR A 66 -8.42 -11.27 1.75
CA THR A 66 -9.39 -10.22 1.40
C THR A 66 -10.74 -10.79 1.00
N ILE A 67 -10.77 -11.93 0.29
CA ILE A 67 -12.00 -12.65 -0.04
C ILE A 67 -12.68 -13.16 1.23
N TRP A 68 -11.92 -13.73 2.15
CA TRP A 68 -12.45 -14.18 3.42
C TRP A 68 -13.05 -13.02 4.23
N LEU A 69 -12.31 -11.89 4.33
CA LEU A 69 -12.80 -10.67 4.98
C LEU A 69 -14.12 -10.19 4.34
N MET A 70 -14.19 -10.16 3.01
CA MET A 70 -15.39 -9.76 2.28
C MET A 70 -16.59 -10.67 2.53
N GLN A 71 -16.36 -11.96 2.79
CA GLN A 71 -17.45 -12.94 2.95
C GLN A 71 -17.89 -13.13 4.40
N TYR A 72 -16.96 -13.08 5.35
CA TYR A 72 -17.17 -13.60 6.71
C TYR A 72 -16.89 -12.59 7.83
N SER A 73 -16.51 -11.34 7.51
CA SER A 73 -16.27 -10.30 8.49
C SER A 73 -17.28 -9.15 8.42
N GLY A 74 -17.20 -8.24 9.38
CA GLY A 74 -17.95 -6.98 9.34
C GLY A 74 -17.48 -6.01 8.24
N LEU A 75 -16.44 -6.38 7.48
CA LEU A 75 -15.95 -5.61 6.32
C LEU A 75 -16.64 -5.98 5.00
N LYS A 76 -17.71 -6.77 5.03
CA LYS A 76 -18.48 -7.11 3.85
C LYS A 76 -18.95 -5.85 3.12
N GLY A 77 -18.60 -5.75 1.82
CA GLY A 77 -18.91 -4.58 0.98
C GLY A 77 -17.94 -3.41 1.15
N LYS A 78 -16.97 -3.47 2.09
CA LYS A 78 -16.04 -2.39 2.42
C LYS A 78 -14.70 -2.47 1.72
N LEU A 79 -14.46 -3.52 0.95
CA LEU A 79 -13.21 -3.74 0.21
C LEU A 79 -13.46 -4.39 -1.15
N PRO A 80 -12.65 -4.07 -2.18
CA PRO A 80 -12.70 -4.77 -3.46
C PRO A 80 -11.96 -6.11 -3.37
N VAL A 81 -12.42 -7.09 -4.13
CA VAL A 81 -11.73 -8.36 -4.34
C VAL A 81 -11.54 -8.60 -5.83
N PRO A 82 -10.42 -9.20 -6.27
CA PRO A 82 -10.21 -9.47 -7.68
C PRO A 82 -11.23 -10.46 -8.25
N VAL A 83 -11.63 -10.23 -9.48
CA VAL A 83 -12.41 -11.17 -10.27
C VAL A 83 -11.50 -12.35 -10.62
N PRO A 84 -11.89 -13.61 -10.35
CA PRO A 84 -11.08 -14.75 -10.71
C PRO A 84 -11.05 -14.94 -12.24
N THR A 85 -9.94 -15.44 -12.76
CA THR A 85 -9.81 -15.91 -14.14
C THR A 85 -10.67 -17.15 -14.37
N GLN A 86 -10.86 -17.58 -15.62
CA GLN A 86 -11.52 -18.85 -15.96
C GLN A 86 -10.89 -20.08 -15.29
N THR A 87 -9.60 -20.01 -14.93
CA THR A 87 -8.87 -21.08 -14.22
C THR A 87 -8.96 -20.95 -12.70
N GLY A 88 -9.63 -19.91 -12.18
CA GLY A 88 -9.75 -19.63 -10.75
C GLY A 88 -8.56 -18.90 -10.14
N ALA A 89 -7.59 -18.46 -10.93
CA ALA A 89 -6.50 -17.58 -10.45
C ALA A 89 -6.99 -16.13 -10.27
N TYR A 90 -6.37 -15.36 -9.38
CA TYR A 90 -6.76 -13.96 -9.13
C TYR A 90 -5.94 -12.94 -9.90
N LYS A 91 -4.93 -13.41 -10.61
CA LYS A 91 -4.12 -12.61 -11.52
C LYS A 91 -3.87 -13.40 -12.81
N CYS A 92 -3.57 -12.69 -13.86
CA CYS A 92 -2.91 -13.27 -15.02
C CYS A 92 -1.67 -12.46 -15.37
N GLU A 93 -0.78 -12.99 -16.19
CA GLU A 93 0.47 -12.34 -16.54
C GLU A 93 0.90 -12.68 -17.98
N ASP A 94 1.69 -11.80 -18.55
CA ASP A 94 2.42 -12.01 -19.79
C ASP A 94 3.88 -11.53 -19.65
N ASP A 95 4.58 -11.38 -20.76
CA ASP A 95 5.99 -10.94 -20.74
C ASP A 95 6.15 -9.49 -20.25
N GLU A 96 5.10 -8.65 -20.33
CA GLU A 96 5.16 -7.22 -20.03
C GLU A 96 4.58 -6.86 -18.67
N GLY A 97 3.60 -7.62 -18.17
CA GLY A 97 2.87 -7.24 -16.97
C GLY A 97 2.21 -8.35 -16.19
N ILE A 98 1.75 -7.98 -15.01
CA ILE A 98 0.88 -8.75 -14.12
C ILE A 98 -0.42 -7.96 -13.98
N TYR A 99 -1.56 -8.64 -14.14
CA TYR A 99 -2.86 -8.02 -14.33
C TYR A 99 -3.85 -8.55 -13.29
N LEU A 100 -4.52 -7.62 -12.59
CA LEU A 100 -5.62 -7.92 -11.69
C LEU A 100 -6.87 -7.18 -12.16
N LEU A 101 -7.98 -7.90 -12.26
CA LEU A 101 -9.26 -7.36 -12.65
C LEU A 101 -10.20 -7.28 -11.45
N TYR A 102 -10.87 -6.15 -11.27
CA TYR A 102 -11.85 -5.92 -10.21
C TYR A 102 -13.17 -5.47 -10.83
N GLU A 103 -14.30 -5.69 -10.17
CA GLU A 103 -15.51 -4.96 -10.52
C GLU A 103 -15.27 -3.47 -10.32
N TYR A 104 -15.79 -2.65 -11.25
CA TYR A 104 -15.62 -1.19 -11.12
C TYR A 104 -16.52 -0.64 -10.03
N ILE A 105 -15.93 0.08 -9.10
CA ILE A 105 -16.65 0.76 -8.01
C ILE A 105 -16.89 2.20 -8.44
N GLU A 106 -18.17 2.58 -8.52
CA GLU A 106 -18.55 3.98 -8.74
C GLU A 106 -18.37 4.75 -7.42
N GLY A 107 -17.40 5.66 -7.39
CA GLY A 107 -17.04 6.44 -6.21
C GLY A 107 -15.87 7.36 -6.50
N GLU A 108 -15.51 8.17 -5.51
CA GLU A 108 -14.35 9.05 -5.56
C GLU A 108 -13.44 8.77 -4.37
N THR A 109 -12.14 8.75 -4.58
CA THR A 109 -11.18 8.74 -3.48
C THR A 109 -11.28 10.05 -2.69
N ILE A 110 -11.09 9.97 -1.38
CA ILE A 110 -11.09 11.16 -0.51
C ILE A 110 -9.96 12.10 -0.92
N GLY A 111 -8.77 11.55 -1.19
CA GLY A 111 -7.63 12.30 -1.70
C GLY A 111 -7.19 13.42 -0.74
N GLU A 112 -7.15 14.64 -1.24
CA GLU A 112 -6.73 15.82 -0.46
C GLU A 112 -7.84 16.42 0.42
N LYS A 113 -9.06 15.85 0.36
CA LYS A 113 -10.19 16.36 1.14
C LYS A 113 -10.05 15.92 2.60
N ALA A 114 -10.45 16.80 3.53
CA ALA A 114 -10.56 16.40 4.94
C ALA A 114 -11.71 15.39 5.12
N LEU A 115 -11.48 14.41 6.00
CA LEU A 115 -12.54 13.47 6.38
C LEU A 115 -13.65 14.18 7.15
N THR A 116 -14.90 13.87 6.82
CA THR A 116 -16.05 14.27 7.61
C THR A 116 -16.16 13.42 8.87
N ALA A 117 -16.89 13.89 9.89
CA ALA A 117 -17.13 13.13 11.11
C ALA A 117 -17.76 11.74 10.85
N GLY A 118 -18.66 11.66 9.85
CA GLY A 118 -19.24 10.38 9.42
C GLY A 118 -18.18 9.41 8.87
N GLN A 119 -17.31 9.90 7.99
CA GLN A 119 -16.22 9.11 7.42
C GLN A 119 -15.18 8.68 8.46
N ILE A 120 -14.87 9.56 9.45
CA ILE A 120 -14.00 9.19 10.57
C ILE A 120 -14.64 8.04 11.37
N GLY A 121 -15.94 8.10 11.64
CA GLY A 121 -16.67 7.04 12.30
C GLY A 121 -16.66 5.72 11.51
N GLU A 122 -16.90 5.76 10.20
CA GLU A 122 -16.84 4.57 9.34
C GLU A 122 -15.43 3.99 9.29
N LEU A 123 -14.40 4.81 9.09
CA LEU A 123 -13.00 4.39 9.09
C LEU A 123 -12.61 3.74 10.42
N SER A 124 -12.97 4.38 11.55
CA SER A 124 -12.68 3.84 12.88
C SER A 124 -13.28 2.46 13.09
N ASN A 125 -14.54 2.26 12.67
CA ASN A 125 -15.21 0.97 12.76
C ASN A 125 -14.57 -0.07 11.81
N MET A 126 -14.19 0.31 10.60
CA MET A 126 -13.53 -0.61 9.65
C MET A 126 -12.18 -1.09 10.17
N ILE A 127 -11.36 -0.19 10.71
CA ILE A 127 -10.04 -0.53 11.23
C ILE A 127 -10.17 -1.32 12.55
N ALA A 128 -11.13 -0.96 13.40
CA ALA A 128 -11.40 -1.73 14.60
C ALA A 128 -11.84 -3.17 14.27
N GLU A 129 -12.70 -3.32 13.26
CA GLU A 129 -13.14 -4.64 12.77
C GLU A 129 -11.96 -5.44 12.17
N LEU A 130 -11.13 -4.83 11.31
CA LEU A 130 -9.97 -5.48 10.71
C LEU A 130 -9.02 -6.03 11.79
N HIS A 131 -8.77 -5.26 12.83
CA HIS A 131 -7.87 -5.63 13.92
C HIS A 131 -8.46 -6.67 14.90
N LEU A 132 -9.68 -7.15 14.70
CA LEU A 132 -10.20 -8.32 15.42
C LEU A 132 -9.59 -9.63 14.93
N TYR A 133 -9.14 -9.66 13.68
CA TYR A 133 -8.69 -10.89 13.00
C TYR A 133 -7.17 -11.02 13.07
N GLY A 134 -6.70 -12.25 13.32
CA GLY A 134 -5.29 -12.60 13.45
C GLY A 134 -4.98 -13.95 12.81
N GLU A 135 -4.09 -14.73 13.42
CA GLU A 135 -3.69 -16.06 12.94
C GLU A 135 -4.82 -17.11 13.01
N GLU A 136 -5.89 -16.84 13.75
CA GLU A 136 -7.02 -17.76 13.96
C GLU A 136 -7.98 -17.86 12.79
N ILE A 137 -7.89 -16.98 11.78
CA ILE A 137 -8.74 -17.09 10.59
C ILE A 137 -8.42 -18.37 9.81
N PRO A 138 -9.43 -18.99 9.15
CA PRO A 138 -9.25 -20.26 8.43
C PRO A 138 -8.58 -20.07 7.06
N VAL A 139 -7.69 -19.09 6.92
CA VAL A 139 -6.90 -18.78 5.72
C VAL A 139 -5.43 -18.65 6.12
N GLU A 140 -4.51 -19.15 5.31
CA GLU A 140 -3.08 -19.09 5.60
C GLU A 140 -2.57 -17.65 5.66
N THR A 141 -1.98 -17.28 6.81
CA THR A 141 -1.46 -15.91 7.07
C THR A 141 0.06 -15.85 7.24
N LYS A 142 0.73 -17.02 7.27
CA LYS A 142 2.16 -17.10 7.58
C LYS A 142 3.04 -16.28 6.64
N ALA A 143 2.70 -16.26 5.34
CA ALA A 143 3.48 -15.54 4.34
C ALA A 143 3.40 -14.01 4.46
N ILE A 144 2.32 -13.49 5.07
CA ILE A 144 2.12 -12.05 5.30
C ILE A 144 2.48 -11.61 6.73
N LYS A 145 2.99 -12.54 7.56
CA LYS A 145 3.34 -12.22 8.94
C LYS A 145 4.56 -11.31 9.00
N GLU A 146 4.43 -10.24 9.77
CA GLU A 146 5.53 -9.30 10.02
C GLU A 146 6.65 -9.98 10.80
N ASP A 147 7.86 -9.85 10.29
CA ASP A 147 9.10 -10.35 10.90
C ASP A 147 10.07 -9.21 11.25
N PHE A 148 9.61 -7.97 11.08
CA PHE A 148 10.37 -6.73 11.28
C PHE A 148 11.63 -6.61 10.41
N THR A 149 11.75 -7.39 9.32
CA THR A 149 12.82 -7.17 8.34
C THR A 149 12.53 -5.92 7.52
N VAL A 150 13.59 -5.26 7.05
CA VAL A 150 13.51 -4.06 6.20
C VAL A 150 14.33 -4.31 4.94
N PRO A 151 13.75 -4.99 3.92
CA PRO A 151 14.50 -5.52 2.78
C PRO A 151 15.22 -4.48 1.93
N PHE A 152 14.67 -3.26 1.85
CA PHE A 152 15.27 -2.17 1.05
C PHE A 152 16.42 -1.44 1.76
N LEU A 153 16.56 -1.60 3.06
CA LEU A 153 17.50 -0.81 3.86
C LEU A 153 18.98 -1.03 3.45
N PRO A 154 19.43 -2.27 3.13
CA PRO A 154 20.79 -2.46 2.64
C PRO A 154 21.07 -1.73 1.32
N GLN A 155 20.10 -1.69 0.38
CA GLN A 155 20.23 -1.00 -0.89
C GLN A 155 20.30 0.52 -0.68
N LEU A 156 19.40 1.05 0.15
CA LEU A 156 19.41 2.48 0.51
C LEU A 156 20.75 2.88 1.14
N ARG A 157 21.27 2.09 2.07
CA ARG A 157 22.56 2.35 2.73
C ARG A 157 23.72 2.34 1.72
N VAL A 158 23.77 1.36 0.81
CA VAL A 158 24.80 1.31 -0.25
C VAL A 158 24.73 2.56 -1.14
N ALA A 159 23.54 2.97 -1.55
CA ALA A 159 23.33 4.15 -2.39
C ALA A 159 23.80 5.45 -1.70
N LEU A 160 23.60 5.56 -0.38
CA LEU A 160 23.94 6.77 0.38
C LEU A 160 25.39 6.79 0.86
N ASP A 161 25.99 5.65 1.23
CA ASP A 161 27.35 5.62 1.80
C ASP A 161 28.44 5.54 0.72
N ARG A 162 28.27 4.67 -0.28
CA ARG A 162 29.30 4.35 -1.24
C ARG A 162 29.12 5.01 -2.60
N GLU A 163 27.87 5.20 -2.97
CA GLU A 163 27.52 5.61 -4.33
C GLU A 163 26.94 7.02 -4.42
N VAL A 164 26.88 7.76 -3.29
CA VAL A 164 26.31 9.11 -3.30
C VAL A 164 26.96 10.02 -4.34
N CYS A 165 28.27 9.87 -4.58
CA CYS A 165 28.99 10.63 -5.61
C CYS A 165 28.67 10.18 -7.04
N THR A 166 28.11 8.99 -7.22
CA THR A 166 27.72 8.41 -8.53
C THR A 166 26.26 8.60 -8.85
N LEU A 167 25.45 9.03 -7.85
CA LEU A 167 24.05 9.38 -8.08
C LEU A 167 23.91 10.46 -9.16
N PRO A 168 22.84 10.43 -9.95
CA PRO A 168 22.50 11.54 -10.83
C PRO A 168 22.52 12.87 -10.06
N LEU A 169 23.00 13.93 -10.71
CA LEU A 169 23.26 15.21 -10.04
C LEU A 169 22.01 15.75 -9.33
N ASP A 170 20.86 15.68 -9.99
CA ASP A 170 19.56 16.11 -9.48
C ASP A 170 19.15 15.36 -8.20
N VAL A 171 19.34 14.04 -8.16
CA VAL A 171 19.06 13.20 -6.98
C VAL A 171 20.04 13.52 -5.85
N ARG A 172 21.32 13.64 -6.17
CA ARG A 172 22.37 13.93 -5.20
C ARG A 172 22.17 15.29 -4.52
N GLU A 173 21.82 16.32 -5.28
CA GLU A 173 21.57 17.66 -4.75
C GLU A 173 20.40 17.70 -3.76
N LEU A 174 19.35 16.89 -4.01
CA LEU A 174 18.22 16.76 -3.10
C LEU A 174 18.59 16.01 -1.81
N ILE A 175 19.34 14.93 -1.91
CA ILE A 175 19.60 14.03 -0.78
C ILE A 175 20.72 14.55 0.14
N SER A 176 21.78 15.16 -0.44
CA SER A 176 22.98 15.54 0.33
C SER A 176 22.70 16.37 1.58
N PRO A 177 21.78 17.33 1.60
CA PRO A 177 21.46 18.09 2.82
C PRO A 177 20.86 17.26 3.95
N HIS A 178 20.25 16.11 3.62
CA HIS A 178 19.49 15.27 4.53
C HIS A 178 20.22 13.97 4.95
N LEU A 179 21.43 13.72 4.48
CA LEU A 179 22.19 12.48 4.72
C LEU A 179 22.28 12.10 6.19
N ASN A 180 22.60 13.04 7.06
CA ASN A 180 22.74 12.76 8.50
C ASN A 180 21.40 12.32 9.12
N GLN A 181 20.31 12.96 8.71
CA GLN A 181 18.97 12.63 9.21
C GLN A 181 18.54 11.24 8.72
N ILE A 182 18.73 10.95 7.42
CA ILE A 182 18.40 9.65 6.84
C ILE A 182 19.21 8.54 7.53
N ASN A 183 20.51 8.74 7.74
CA ASN A 183 21.36 7.79 8.45
C ASN A 183 20.86 7.54 9.88
N GLY A 184 20.47 8.59 10.61
CA GLY A 184 19.90 8.47 11.96
C GLY A 184 18.59 7.67 11.98
N LEU A 185 17.72 7.84 10.96
CA LEU A 185 16.52 7.03 10.80
C LEU A 185 16.87 5.57 10.53
N MET A 186 17.82 5.30 9.61
CA MET A 186 18.26 3.94 9.27
C MET A 186 18.81 3.21 10.50
N ASP A 187 19.70 3.85 11.27
CA ASP A 187 20.28 3.27 12.49
C ASP A 187 19.20 2.95 13.52
N THR A 188 18.22 3.84 13.67
CA THR A 188 17.10 3.63 14.60
C THR A 188 16.21 2.47 14.15
N VAL A 189 15.90 2.40 12.87
CA VAL A 189 15.08 1.29 12.31
C VAL A 189 15.80 -0.05 12.44
N GLU A 190 17.10 -0.11 12.17
CA GLU A 190 17.91 -1.33 12.36
C GLU A 190 17.90 -1.80 13.80
N LYS A 191 18.10 -0.88 14.75
CA LYS A 191 18.03 -1.18 16.18
C LYS A 191 16.66 -1.70 16.59
N LEU A 192 15.58 -0.97 16.26
CA LEU A 192 14.21 -1.38 16.59
C LEU A 192 13.84 -2.70 15.92
N SER A 193 14.21 -2.92 14.65
CA SER A 193 14.05 -4.19 13.95
C SER A 193 14.64 -5.35 14.75
N ALA A 194 15.90 -5.22 15.19
CA ALA A 194 16.58 -6.28 15.96
C ALA A 194 15.89 -6.56 17.30
N GLU A 195 15.40 -5.52 17.99
CA GLU A 195 14.71 -5.66 19.27
C GLU A 195 13.30 -6.26 19.12
N LEU A 196 12.53 -5.78 18.13
CA LEU A 196 11.13 -6.17 17.94
C LEU A 196 10.97 -7.62 17.47
N LYS A 197 11.92 -8.16 16.71
CA LYS A 197 11.95 -9.57 16.28
C LYS A 197 11.82 -10.56 17.42
N HIS A 198 12.25 -10.19 18.62
CA HIS A 198 12.28 -11.06 19.80
C HIS A 198 11.16 -10.76 20.79
N ARG A 199 10.31 -9.76 20.50
CA ARG A 199 9.17 -9.41 21.38
C ARG A 199 7.95 -10.24 21.03
N ASN A 200 7.21 -10.66 22.05
CA ASN A 200 5.89 -11.25 21.86
C ASN A 200 4.86 -10.12 21.74
N LEU A 201 4.52 -9.76 20.50
CA LEU A 201 3.56 -8.71 20.19
C LEU A 201 2.24 -9.32 19.73
N ARG A 202 1.13 -8.68 20.10
CA ARG A 202 -0.18 -9.04 19.54
C ARG A 202 -0.18 -8.69 18.08
N MET A 203 -0.48 -9.66 17.23
CA MET A 203 -0.63 -9.50 15.79
C MET A 203 -2.10 -9.45 15.40
N ALA A 204 -2.41 -8.60 14.44
CA ALA A 204 -3.72 -8.49 13.82
C ALA A 204 -3.54 -8.30 12.31
N LEU A 205 -4.60 -8.51 11.52
CA LEU A 205 -4.60 -8.12 10.12
C LEU A 205 -4.55 -6.60 10.04
N CYS A 206 -3.57 -6.07 9.30
CA CYS A 206 -3.35 -4.64 9.09
C CYS A 206 -3.26 -4.36 7.60
N HIS A 207 -3.87 -3.26 7.16
CA HIS A 207 -3.79 -2.79 5.77
C HIS A 207 -2.40 -2.27 5.40
N THR A 208 -1.76 -1.59 6.34
CA THR A 208 -0.40 -0.99 6.31
C THR A 208 -0.20 0.22 5.39
N ASP A 209 -1.20 0.59 4.61
CA ASP A 209 -1.14 1.73 3.68
C ASP A 209 -2.40 2.60 3.79
N LEU A 210 -2.72 3.02 5.02
CA LEU A 210 -3.92 3.80 5.33
C LEU A 210 -3.67 5.29 5.12
N HIS A 211 -4.18 5.81 4.03
CA HIS A 211 -4.18 7.24 3.72
C HIS A 211 -5.43 7.60 2.90
N PRO A 212 -5.81 8.90 2.81
CA PRO A 212 -7.07 9.30 2.18
C PRO A 212 -7.21 8.92 0.70
N TRP A 213 -6.13 8.66 -0.03
CA TRP A 213 -6.19 8.17 -1.41
C TRP A 213 -6.59 6.69 -1.50
N ASN A 214 -6.43 5.91 -0.41
CA ASN A 214 -6.88 4.53 -0.31
C ASN A 214 -8.28 4.41 0.33
N LEU A 215 -8.94 5.54 0.59
CA LEU A 215 -10.32 5.62 1.03
C LEU A 215 -11.20 6.11 -0.12
N MET A 216 -12.18 5.30 -0.53
CA MET A 216 -13.11 5.63 -1.61
C MET A 216 -14.51 5.81 -1.06
N GLN A 217 -15.10 6.99 -1.29
CA GLN A 217 -16.50 7.26 -0.97
C GLN A 217 -17.39 6.86 -2.14
N THR A 218 -18.28 5.94 -1.89
CA THR A 218 -19.40 5.59 -2.79
C THR A 218 -20.67 6.35 -2.37
N ASP A 219 -21.74 6.19 -3.13
CA ASP A 219 -23.05 6.76 -2.76
C ASP A 219 -23.61 6.21 -1.42
N ARG A 220 -23.08 5.10 -0.94
CA ARG A 220 -23.61 4.38 0.22
C ARG A 220 -22.68 4.39 1.41
N GLU A 221 -21.38 4.22 1.19
CA GLU A 221 -20.43 3.91 2.26
C GLU A 221 -19.00 4.22 1.88
N LEU A 222 -18.14 4.29 2.87
CA LEU A 222 -16.70 4.36 2.72
C LEU A 222 -16.12 2.97 2.44
N MET A 223 -15.21 2.87 1.48
CA MET A 223 -14.50 1.64 1.14
C MET A 223 -13.00 1.83 1.30
N LEU A 224 -12.32 0.76 1.68
CA LEU A 224 -10.86 0.69 1.78
C LEU A 224 -10.31 -0.09 0.59
N ILE A 225 -9.46 0.54 -0.21
CA ILE A 225 -8.88 -0.01 -1.45
C ILE A 225 -7.37 -0.19 -1.32
N ASP A 226 -6.75 -0.86 -2.28
CA ASP A 226 -5.27 -1.05 -2.37
C ASP A 226 -4.69 -1.91 -1.24
N TRP A 227 -5.07 -3.19 -1.24
CA TRP A 227 -4.74 -4.17 -0.20
C TRP A 227 -3.41 -4.90 -0.38
N GLU A 228 -2.54 -4.47 -1.28
CA GLU A 228 -1.24 -5.11 -1.54
C GLU A 228 -0.31 -5.11 -0.33
N GLY A 229 -0.51 -4.15 0.56
CA GLY A 229 0.22 -4.04 1.82
C GLY A 229 -0.28 -4.94 2.95
N LEU A 230 -1.37 -5.72 2.76
CA LEU A 230 -1.97 -6.53 3.83
C LEU A 230 -0.93 -7.37 4.55
N LYS A 231 -0.88 -7.20 5.86
CA LYS A 231 0.02 -7.96 6.76
C LYS A 231 -0.70 -8.44 8.02
N LEU A 232 -0.15 -9.50 8.58
CA LEU A 232 -0.40 -9.87 9.96
C LEU A 232 0.69 -9.21 10.82
N ALA A 233 0.35 -8.11 11.49
CA ALA A 233 1.30 -7.20 12.14
C ALA A 233 0.73 -6.60 13.43
N PRO A 234 1.55 -5.96 14.28
CA PRO A 234 1.03 -5.10 15.34
C PRO A 234 0.19 -3.97 14.77
N VAL A 235 -0.88 -3.61 15.48
CA VAL A 235 -1.87 -2.61 15.03
C VAL A 235 -1.26 -1.21 14.77
N GLU A 236 -0.09 -0.93 15.31
CA GLU A 236 0.68 0.28 15.05
C GLU A 236 1.09 0.41 13.58
N ALA A 237 1.12 -0.70 12.82
CA ALA A 237 1.38 -0.69 11.38
C ALA A 237 0.31 0.12 10.60
N ASP A 238 -0.92 0.14 11.09
CA ASP A 238 -2.02 0.95 10.56
C ASP A 238 -2.12 2.29 11.29
N LEU A 239 -2.04 2.26 12.62
CA LEU A 239 -2.30 3.44 13.45
C LEU A 239 -1.23 4.53 13.32
N MET A 240 -0.04 4.18 12.82
CA MET A 240 1.01 5.17 12.49
C MET A 240 0.50 6.28 11.56
N SER A 241 -0.46 5.95 10.69
CA SER A 241 -1.05 6.88 9.73
C SER A 241 -2.05 7.86 10.35
N PHE A 242 -2.49 7.62 11.60
CA PHE A 242 -3.56 8.39 12.23
C PHE A 242 -3.11 9.22 13.43
N VAL A 243 -2.05 8.80 14.13
CA VAL A 243 -1.65 9.35 15.44
C VAL A 243 -1.40 10.86 15.42
N ASP A 244 -0.93 11.41 14.31
CA ASP A 244 -0.68 12.84 14.17
C ASP A 244 -1.80 13.58 13.40
N GLU A 245 -2.85 12.86 12.99
CA GLU A 245 -3.95 13.45 12.25
C GLU A 245 -4.91 14.22 13.17
N PRO A 246 -5.46 15.36 12.72
CA PRO A 246 -6.37 16.16 13.53
C PRO A 246 -7.60 15.41 14.05
N TYR A 247 -8.00 14.35 13.37
CA TYR A 247 -9.17 13.52 13.71
C TYR A 247 -8.85 12.32 14.62
N TYR A 248 -7.61 12.17 15.07
CA TYR A 248 -7.22 11.03 15.91
C TYR A 248 -8.01 10.95 17.22
N ASP A 249 -8.28 12.10 17.83
CA ASP A 249 -9.08 12.18 19.06
C ASP A 249 -10.54 11.75 18.85
N ASP A 250 -11.07 11.87 17.63
CA ASP A 250 -12.41 11.38 17.26
C ASP A 250 -12.37 9.88 16.90
N PHE A 251 -11.26 9.40 16.31
CA PHE A 251 -11.05 8.01 15.91
C PHE A 251 -10.92 7.08 17.12
N VAL A 252 -10.06 7.40 18.08
CA VAL A 252 -9.68 6.51 19.19
C VAL A 252 -10.86 6.07 20.07
N PRO A 253 -11.81 6.95 20.47
CA PRO A 253 -12.94 6.53 21.27
C PRO A 253 -13.81 5.46 20.62
N ILE A 254 -13.98 5.52 19.31
CA ILE A 254 -14.75 4.53 18.53
C ILE A 254 -13.96 3.22 18.45
N TYR A 255 -12.67 3.28 18.10
CA TYR A 255 -11.78 2.13 18.06
C TYR A 255 -11.73 1.36 19.40
N ARG A 256 -11.68 2.09 20.53
CA ARG A 256 -11.67 1.50 21.88
C ARG A 256 -12.99 0.84 22.30
N GLN A 257 -14.10 1.07 21.61
CA GLN A 257 -15.34 0.32 21.88
C GLN A 257 -15.14 -1.18 21.55
N VAL A 258 -14.33 -1.48 20.55
CA VAL A 258 -13.98 -2.86 20.14
C VAL A 258 -12.70 -3.34 20.85
N HIS A 259 -11.74 -2.45 21.09
CA HIS A 259 -10.44 -2.74 21.68
C HIS A 259 -10.23 -1.93 22.99
N PRO A 260 -10.94 -2.25 24.07
CA PRO A 260 -10.96 -1.42 25.30
C PRO A 260 -9.58 -1.28 25.96
N ASP A 261 -8.74 -2.32 25.89
CA ASP A 261 -7.41 -2.35 26.49
C ASP A 261 -6.31 -1.83 25.56
N PHE A 262 -6.70 -1.24 24.42
CA PHE A 262 -5.74 -0.73 23.45
C PHE A 262 -4.88 0.38 24.04
N ALA A 263 -3.57 0.20 23.93
CA ALA A 263 -2.55 1.21 24.19
C ALA A 263 -1.45 1.10 23.11
N ILE A 264 -1.04 2.24 22.58
CA ILE A 264 0.05 2.28 21.61
C ILE A 264 1.37 1.84 22.26
N ASN A 265 2.09 0.95 21.57
CA ASN A 265 3.48 0.65 21.91
C ASN A 265 4.39 1.67 21.19
N PRO A 266 5.08 2.56 21.93
CA PRO A 266 5.84 3.65 21.30
C PRO A 266 7.00 3.18 20.43
N ASP A 267 7.68 2.07 20.79
CA ASP A 267 8.79 1.52 20.01
C ASP A 267 8.30 0.93 18.68
N VAL A 268 7.15 0.23 18.70
CA VAL A 268 6.53 -0.35 17.51
C VAL A 268 6.02 0.75 16.58
N LEU A 269 5.35 1.78 17.14
CA LEU A 269 4.90 2.94 16.38
C LEU A 269 6.09 3.66 15.72
N GLN A 270 7.17 3.90 16.48
CA GLN A 270 8.37 4.55 15.94
C GLN A 270 9.00 3.75 14.82
N PHE A 271 9.08 2.40 14.97
CA PHE A 271 9.59 1.52 13.92
C PHE A 271 8.81 1.70 12.62
N TYR A 272 7.47 1.61 12.65
CA TYR A 272 6.67 1.71 11.43
C TYR A 272 6.74 3.11 10.80
N ARG A 273 6.70 4.18 11.60
CA ARG A 273 6.82 5.57 11.10
C ARG A 273 8.16 5.80 10.41
N TYR A 274 9.25 5.38 11.00
CA TYR A 274 10.59 5.59 10.43
C TYR A 274 10.83 4.66 9.24
N ARG A 275 10.38 3.41 9.33
CA ARG A 275 10.41 2.48 8.19
C ARG A 275 9.65 3.04 7.01
N ARG A 276 8.41 3.54 7.20
CA ARG A 276 7.60 4.13 6.13
C ARG A 276 8.30 5.33 5.49
N LYS A 277 8.82 6.25 6.29
CA LYS A 277 9.54 7.41 5.76
C LYS A 277 10.76 7.00 4.92
N LEU A 278 11.54 6.01 5.37
CA LEU A 278 12.67 5.48 4.61
C LEU A 278 12.23 4.72 3.35
N GLU A 279 11.10 4.03 3.41
CA GLU A 279 10.52 3.29 2.30
C GLU A 279 10.06 4.24 1.19
N ASP A 280 9.36 5.33 1.54
CA ASP A 280 8.92 6.36 0.60
C ASP A 280 10.12 7.04 -0.08
N ILE A 281 11.17 7.39 0.69
CA ILE A 281 12.42 7.92 0.13
C ILE A 281 13.05 6.92 -0.84
N TRP A 282 13.15 5.64 -0.45
CA TRP A 282 13.75 4.61 -1.29
C TRP A 282 12.95 4.36 -2.58
N GLU A 283 11.63 4.31 -2.51
CA GLU A 283 10.78 4.13 -3.69
C GLU A 283 11.00 5.21 -4.74
N PHE A 284 11.06 6.47 -4.35
CA PHE A 284 11.35 7.55 -5.28
C PHE A 284 12.79 7.49 -5.81
N MET A 285 13.76 7.15 -4.95
CA MET A 285 15.14 6.93 -5.39
C MET A 285 15.23 5.76 -6.36
N GLU A 286 14.61 4.62 -6.07
CA GLU A 286 14.62 3.42 -6.90
C GLU A 286 14.07 3.72 -8.30
N GLN A 287 12.93 4.43 -8.39
CA GLN A 287 12.37 4.88 -9.65
C GLN A 287 13.33 5.81 -10.42
N LEU A 288 13.93 6.78 -9.74
CA LEU A 288 14.88 7.73 -10.38
C LEU A 288 16.17 7.08 -10.86
N LEU A 289 16.57 5.98 -10.24
CA LEU A 289 17.82 5.27 -10.53
C LEU A 289 17.65 4.14 -11.54
N PHE A 290 16.53 3.44 -11.53
CA PHE A 290 16.40 2.18 -12.24
C PHE A 290 15.25 2.16 -13.28
N ASP A 291 14.22 3.01 -13.12
CA ASP A 291 13.12 3.04 -14.07
C ASP A 291 13.41 3.98 -15.24
N ARG A 292 12.88 3.62 -16.41
CA ARG A 292 12.87 4.52 -17.56
C ARG A 292 11.69 5.47 -17.44
N GLN A 293 11.96 6.72 -17.17
CA GLN A 293 10.95 7.77 -16.99
C GLN A 293 11.04 8.81 -18.09
N GLU A 294 9.88 9.25 -18.57
CA GLU A 294 9.79 10.45 -19.40
C GLU A 294 10.10 11.70 -18.56
N ALA A 295 10.51 12.80 -19.19
CA ALA A 295 10.95 14.00 -18.49
C ALA A 295 9.91 14.54 -17.49
N GLN A 296 8.62 14.48 -17.82
CA GLN A 296 7.54 14.93 -16.94
C GLN A 296 7.36 14.00 -15.73
N GLU A 297 7.43 12.70 -15.93
CA GLU A 297 7.36 11.69 -14.88
C GLU A 297 8.54 11.83 -13.91
N ARG A 298 9.77 11.94 -14.46
CA ARG A 298 10.98 12.17 -13.67
C ARG A 298 10.88 13.43 -12.80
N ALA A 299 10.39 14.55 -13.39
CA ALA A 299 10.21 15.79 -12.64
C ALA A 299 9.19 15.64 -11.50
N ALA A 300 8.11 14.89 -11.72
CA ALA A 300 7.14 14.57 -10.66
C ALA A 300 7.77 13.74 -9.54
N THR A 301 8.53 12.69 -9.88
CA THR A 301 9.23 11.83 -8.89
C THR A 301 10.24 12.63 -8.06
N LEU A 302 11.02 13.54 -8.69
CA LEU A 302 11.94 14.44 -7.96
C LEU A 302 11.20 15.38 -6.99
N ASN A 303 10.05 15.91 -7.39
CA ASN A 303 9.23 16.74 -6.51
C ASN A 303 8.70 15.95 -5.30
N HIS A 304 8.28 14.70 -5.49
CA HIS A 304 7.85 13.85 -4.39
C HIS A 304 9.01 13.51 -3.44
N LEU A 305 10.17 13.12 -3.98
CA LEU A 305 11.36 12.91 -3.16
C LEU A 305 11.72 14.16 -2.36
N SER A 306 11.69 15.34 -2.98
CA SER A 306 11.97 16.62 -2.30
C SER A 306 10.99 16.89 -1.14
N ARG A 307 9.71 16.59 -1.34
CA ARG A 307 8.68 16.71 -0.30
C ARG A 307 8.96 15.78 0.86
N GLU A 308 9.17 14.49 0.58
CA GLU A 308 9.48 13.50 1.61
C GLU A 308 10.71 13.87 2.45
N LEU A 309 11.77 14.36 1.79
CA LEU A 309 12.98 14.81 2.48
C LEU A 309 12.72 16.02 3.37
N SER A 310 11.91 16.98 2.93
CA SER A 310 11.57 18.18 3.71
C SER A 310 10.76 17.88 4.98
N GLU A 311 10.06 16.75 5.03
CA GLU A 311 9.24 16.30 6.15
C GLU A 311 10.03 15.47 7.18
N ILE A 312 11.30 15.16 6.93
CA ILE A 312 12.15 14.50 7.93
C ILE A 312 12.35 15.45 9.10
N ARG A 313 11.63 15.19 10.18
CA ARG A 313 11.85 15.91 11.45
C ARG A 313 13.05 15.30 12.16
N GLY A 314 13.98 16.15 12.57
CA GLY A 314 15.17 15.77 13.33
C GLY A 314 14.84 15.34 14.75
#